data_c3991e0238f60bcaf1b52ec927d20b40
#
_entry.id   c3991e0238f60bcaf1b52ec927d20b40
#
_cell.length_a   1.000
_cell.length_b   1.000
_cell.length_c   1.000
_cell.angle_alpha   90.00
_cell.angle_beta   90.00
_cell.angle_gamma   90.00
#
_symmetry.space_group_name_H-M   'P 1'
#
loop_
_entity.id
_entity.type
_entity.pdbx_description
1 polymer ?
#
loop_
_entity_poly.entity_id
_entity_poly.type
_entity_poly.pdbx_seq_one_letter_code
_entity_poly.pdbx_strand_id
1 'polypeptide(L)'
;FGMDMTVISGVEKTIKELWQLDDWTHGFAMATALYGTVIGAAFGGIPADKLGRKKNLFWIGLSFLISSIGAALANDVNSFMIFRFLGGLGIGASSVVAPIYISEIAPAKHRGKLVISFQLNIVLGILIAYVSNYFLNGLGENDWRYMLAIVALPSLLFSILILFTPESPTFLLLHRNDLENAKKILSLVDTEAD
;
A
#
# COMPACT_ATOMS: atom_id res chain seq x y z
N PHE A 1 2.42 -2.05 1.64
CA PHE A 1 1.43 -3.11 1.58
C PHE A 1 1.69 -4.19 2.64
N GLY A 2 2.66 -5.13 2.45
CA GLY A 2 2.91 -6.21 3.41
C GLY A 2 3.24 -5.71 4.82
N MET A 3 4.02 -4.65 4.94
CA MET A 3 4.35 -4.04 6.24
C MET A 3 3.12 -3.48 6.95
N ASP A 4 2.25 -2.75 6.24
CA ASP A 4 1.04 -2.15 6.83
C ASP A 4 0.03 -3.20 7.32
N MET A 5 -0.09 -4.33 6.62
CA MET A 5 -0.94 -5.44 7.06
C MET A 5 -0.45 -6.08 8.37
N THR A 6 0.86 -6.15 8.57
CA THR A 6 1.45 -6.97 9.64
C THR A 6 1.81 -6.15 10.88
N VAL A 7 2.10 -4.85 10.74
CA VAL A 7 2.51 -4.00 11.86
C VAL A 7 1.51 -4.02 13.02
N ILE A 8 0.22 -4.23 12.72
CA ILE A 8 -0.86 -4.28 13.71
C ILE A 8 -0.64 -5.37 14.78
N SER A 9 0.01 -6.48 14.42
CA SER A 9 0.28 -7.57 15.35
C SER A 9 1.17 -7.18 16.54
N GLY A 10 1.98 -6.12 16.37
CA GLY A 10 2.82 -5.60 17.45
C GLY A 10 2.09 -4.68 18.42
N VAL A 11 0.96 -4.11 18.01
CA VAL A 11 0.24 -3.09 18.79
C VAL A 11 -1.11 -3.53 19.32
N GLU A 12 -1.60 -4.68 18.86
CA GLU A 12 -2.94 -5.20 19.14
C GLU A 12 -3.28 -5.25 20.65
N LYS A 13 -2.37 -5.83 21.45
CA LYS A 13 -2.55 -5.94 22.90
C LYS A 13 -2.52 -4.59 23.58
N THR A 14 -1.56 -3.76 23.25
CA THR A 14 -1.40 -2.40 23.80
C THR A 14 -2.63 -1.56 23.55
N ILE A 15 -3.20 -1.60 22.35
CA ILE A 15 -4.43 -0.87 21.99
C ILE A 15 -5.63 -1.36 22.79
N LYS A 16 -5.77 -2.69 22.96
CA LYS A 16 -6.86 -3.27 23.77
C LYS A 16 -6.82 -2.79 25.22
N GLU A 17 -5.64 -2.79 25.82
CA GLU A 17 -5.43 -2.37 27.21
C GLU A 17 -5.58 -0.85 27.37
N LEU A 18 -4.98 -0.07 26.46
CA LEU A 18 -4.96 1.41 26.51
C LEU A 18 -6.38 1.99 26.45
N TRP A 19 -7.22 1.46 25.59
CA TRP A 19 -8.60 1.96 25.40
C TRP A 19 -9.65 1.08 26.09
N GLN A 20 -9.23 0.09 26.90
CA GLN A 20 -10.10 -0.82 27.68
C GLN A 20 -11.21 -1.43 26.80
N LEU A 21 -10.82 -1.91 25.60
CA LEU A 21 -11.76 -2.41 24.63
C LEU A 21 -12.31 -3.78 25.06
N ASP A 22 -13.63 -3.94 24.97
CA ASP A 22 -14.27 -5.25 25.03
C ASP A 22 -13.88 -6.10 23.80
N ASP A 23 -14.04 -7.41 23.89
CA ASP A 23 -13.60 -8.35 22.84
C ASP A 23 -14.26 -8.08 21.49
N TRP A 24 -15.50 -7.63 21.49
CA TRP A 24 -16.24 -7.29 20.27
C TRP A 24 -15.65 -6.05 19.58
N THR A 25 -15.54 -4.94 20.31
CA THR A 25 -14.98 -3.68 19.78
C THR A 25 -13.53 -3.85 19.35
N HIS A 26 -12.74 -4.61 20.12
CA HIS A 26 -11.37 -4.94 19.77
C HIS A 26 -11.31 -5.73 18.44
N GLY A 27 -12.08 -6.82 18.32
CA GLY A 27 -12.12 -7.61 17.09
C GLY A 27 -12.56 -6.79 15.88
N PHE A 28 -13.56 -5.91 16.06
CA PHE A 28 -14.01 -5.00 15.00
C PHE A 28 -12.93 -4.00 14.60
N ALA A 29 -12.24 -3.38 15.58
CA ALA A 29 -11.15 -2.44 15.30
C ALA A 29 -10.01 -3.10 14.52
N MET A 30 -9.62 -4.33 14.89
CA MET A 30 -8.59 -5.09 14.17
C MET A 30 -9.04 -5.47 12.75
N ALA A 31 -10.31 -5.82 12.57
CA ALA A 31 -10.88 -6.20 11.28
C ALA A 31 -11.14 -5.00 10.33
N THR A 32 -11.12 -3.76 10.83
CA THR A 32 -11.49 -2.57 10.04
C THR A 32 -10.65 -2.42 8.77
N ALA A 33 -9.34 -2.69 8.84
CA ALA A 33 -8.48 -2.66 7.67
C ALA A 33 -8.86 -3.74 6.64
N LEU A 34 -9.34 -4.91 7.08
CA LEU A 34 -9.80 -5.97 6.16
C LEU A 34 -11.06 -5.55 5.42
N TYR A 35 -12.01 -4.88 6.07
CA TYR A 35 -13.19 -4.33 5.40
C TYR A 35 -12.79 -3.30 4.34
N GLY A 36 -11.86 -2.40 4.68
CA GLY A 36 -11.28 -1.47 3.71
C GLY A 36 -10.64 -2.21 2.53
N THR A 37 -9.89 -3.28 2.79
CA THR A 37 -9.21 -4.09 1.75
C THR A 37 -10.21 -4.71 0.77
N VAL A 38 -11.31 -5.28 1.26
CA VAL A 38 -12.35 -5.86 0.40
C VAL A 38 -12.95 -4.79 -0.53
N ILE A 39 -13.30 -3.64 0.03
CA ILE A 39 -13.86 -2.52 -0.75
C ILE A 39 -12.83 -1.96 -1.72
N GLY A 40 -11.59 -1.75 -1.27
CA GLY A 40 -10.49 -1.28 -2.09
C GLY A 40 -10.17 -2.20 -3.26
N ALA A 41 -10.19 -3.53 -3.05
CA ALA A 41 -10.00 -4.51 -4.12
C ALA A 41 -11.15 -4.52 -5.13
N ALA A 42 -12.40 -4.39 -4.64
CA ALA A 42 -13.58 -4.39 -5.51
C ALA A 42 -13.65 -3.14 -6.42
N PHE A 43 -13.27 -1.98 -5.90
CA PHE A 43 -13.46 -0.69 -6.58
C PHE A 43 -12.17 0.01 -7.00
N GLY A 44 -11.01 -0.43 -6.55
CA GLY A 44 -9.71 0.22 -6.80
C GLY A 44 -9.28 0.26 -8.26
N GLY A 45 -9.81 -0.64 -9.10
CA GLY A 45 -9.60 -0.62 -10.55
C GLY A 45 -10.27 0.57 -11.25
N ILE A 46 -11.42 1.02 -10.76
CA ILE A 46 -12.20 2.11 -11.39
C ILE A 46 -11.40 3.43 -11.48
N PRO A 47 -10.78 3.94 -10.39
CA PRO A 47 -9.91 5.10 -10.48
C PRO A 47 -8.68 4.87 -11.38
N ALA A 48 -8.14 3.65 -11.41
CA ALA A 48 -6.99 3.33 -12.25
C ALA A 48 -7.31 3.44 -13.74
N ASP A 49 -8.52 3.04 -14.14
CA ASP A 49 -8.98 3.16 -15.54
C ASP A 49 -9.31 4.61 -15.94
N LYS A 50 -9.75 5.45 -14.99
CA LYS A 50 -10.10 6.85 -15.27
C LYS A 50 -8.91 7.80 -15.17
N LEU A 51 -8.08 7.67 -14.15
CA LEU A 51 -7.01 8.59 -13.81
C LEU A 51 -5.65 8.16 -14.38
N GLY A 52 -5.49 6.89 -14.68
CA GLY A 52 -4.23 6.25 -15.04
C GLY A 52 -3.62 5.46 -13.89
N ARG A 53 -2.78 4.48 -14.24
CA ARG A 53 -2.19 3.56 -13.27
C ARG A 53 -1.22 4.28 -12.34
N LYS A 54 -0.33 5.11 -12.90
CA LYS A 54 0.66 5.92 -12.15
C LYS A 54 -0.01 6.82 -11.11
N LYS A 55 -0.99 7.61 -11.52
CA LYS A 55 -1.69 8.53 -10.62
C LYS A 55 -2.43 7.78 -9.52
N ASN A 56 -3.08 6.67 -9.85
CA ASN A 56 -3.78 5.87 -8.87
C ASN A 56 -2.80 5.27 -7.84
N LEU A 57 -1.66 4.73 -8.27
CA LEU A 57 -0.61 4.24 -7.38
C LEU A 57 -0.04 5.34 -6.47
N PHE A 58 0.10 6.57 -6.97
CA PHE A 58 0.49 7.71 -6.14
C PHE A 58 -0.54 7.97 -5.01
N TRP A 59 -1.84 8.00 -5.33
CA TRP A 59 -2.89 8.17 -4.33
C TRP A 59 -2.96 7.02 -3.33
N ILE A 60 -2.70 5.78 -3.78
CA ILE A 60 -2.56 4.62 -2.91
C ILE A 60 -1.39 4.81 -1.92
N GLY A 61 -0.22 5.23 -2.40
CA GLY A 61 0.93 5.52 -1.55
C GLY A 61 0.63 6.62 -0.52
N LEU A 62 -0.06 7.68 -0.95
CA LEU A 62 -0.49 8.76 -0.06
C LEU A 62 -1.52 8.27 0.98
N SER A 63 -2.44 7.38 0.62
CA SER A 63 -3.39 6.80 1.56
C SER A 63 -2.69 5.96 2.63
N PHE A 64 -1.64 5.20 2.29
CA PHE A 64 -0.81 4.50 3.27
C PHE A 64 -0.08 5.46 4.20
N LEU A 65 0.48 6.54 3.66
CA LEU A 65 1.17 7.57 4.46
C LEU A 65 0.22 8.22 5.46
N ILE A 66 -0.96 8.65 5.01
CA ILE A 66 -1.99 9.28 5.87
C ILE A 66 -2.51 8.27 6.90
N SER A 67 -2.77 7.03 6.49
CA SER A 67 -3.24 5.97 7.37
C SER A 67 -2.24 5.68 8.50
N SER A 68 -0.96 5.49 8.17
CA SER A 68 0.07 5.14 9.15
C SER A 68 0.31 6.27 10.16
N ILE A 69 0.42 7.51 9.68
CA ILE A 69 0.58 8.69 10.56
C ILE A 69 -0.69 8.91 11.38
N GLY A 70 -1.86 8.87 10.75
CA GLY A 70 -3.14 9.09 11.43
C GLY A 70 -3.43 8.03 12.49
N ALA A 71 -3.16 6.76 12.21
CA ALA A 71 -3.31 5.68 13.18
C ALA A 71 -2.31 5.82 14.36
N ALA A 72 -1.07 6.24 14.08
CA ALA A 72 -0.07 6.49 15.11
C ALA A 72 -0.42 7.67 16.02
N LEU A 73 -1.11 8.69 15.50
CA LEU A 73 -1.54 9.89 16.23
C LEU A 73 -2.95 9.75 16.83
N ALA A 74 -3.65 8.65 16.60
CA ALA A 74 -4.99 8.43 17.13
C ALA A 74 -5.01 8.46 18.67
N ASN A 75 -5.99 9.14 19.22
CA ASN A 75 -6.20 9.24 20.68
C ASN A 75 -7.41 8.43 21.16
N ASP A 76 -8.18 7.88 20.24
CA ASP A 76 -9.35 7.06 20.49
C ASP A 76 -9.51 5.98 19.42
N VAL A 77 -10.29 4.94 19.75
CA VAL A 77 -10.49 3.78 18.89
C VAL A 77 -11.19 4.14 17.57
N ASN A 78 -12.09 5.13 17.56
CA ASN A 78 -12.83 5.51 16.36
C ASN A 78 -11.90 6.15 15.33
N SER A 79 -11.08 7.12 15.77
CA SER A 79 -10.06 7.74 14.91
C SER A 79 -9.07 6.69 14.38
N PHE A 80 -8.64 5.77 15.22
CA PHE A 80 -7.78 4.67 14.82
C PHE A 80 -8.43 3.81 13.73
N MET A 81 -9.69 3.40 13.92
CA MET A 81 -10.44 2.61 12.94
C MET A 81 -10.59 3.33 11.59
N ILE A 82 -10.86 4.64 11.58
CA ILE A 82 -10.98 5.42 10.34
C ILE A 82 -9.68 5.38 9.54
N PHE A 83 -8.53 5.62 10.20
CA PHE A 83 -7.25 5.58 9.51
C PHE A 83 -6.86 4.16 9.08
N ARG A 84 -7.17 3.14 9.87
CA ARG A 84 -6.96 1.73 9.49
C ARG A 84 -7.83 1.32 8.30
N PHE A 85 -9.07 1.79 8.24
CA PHE A 85 -9.95 1.58 7.09
C PHE A 85 -9.39 2.23 5.81
N LEU A 86 -8.88 3.47 5.93
CA LEU A 86 -8.24 4.17 4.80
C LEU A 86 -7.01 3.41 4.28
N GLY A 87 -6.16 2.90 5.18
CA GLY A 87 -5.04 2.03 4.83
C GLY A 87 -5.50 0.75 4.14
N GLY A 88 -6.57 0.14 4.64
CA GLY A 88 -7.20 -1.01 4.03
C GLY A 88 -7.66 -0.77 2.60
N LEU A 89 -8.32 0.36 2.32
CA LEU A 89 -8.68 0.76 0.95
C LEU A 89 -7.44 0.80 0.04
N GLY A 90 -6.34 1.37 0.52
CA GLY A 90 -5.07 1.39 -0.19
C GLY A 90 -4.51 -0.01 -0.45
N ILE A 91 -4.56 -0.91 0.56
CA ILE A 91 -4.15 -2.32 0.44
C ILE A 91 -4.93 -3.02 -0.67
N GLY A 92 -6.27 -2.93 -0.63
CA GLY A 92 -7.14 -3.55 -1.62
C GLY A 92 -6.90 -3.01 -3.03
N ALA A 93 -6.87 -1.69 -3.19
CA ALA A 93 -6.61 -1.06 -4.47
C ALA A 93 -5.22 -1.44 -5.03
N SER A 94 -4.18 -1.45 -4.19
CA SER A 94 -2.82 -1.81 -4.62
C SER A 94 -2.70 -3.26 -5.06
N SER A 95 -3.44 -4.18 -4.44
CA SER A 95 -3.43 -5.61 -4.80
C SER A 95 -3.92 -5.87 -6.23
N VAL A 96 -4.75 -4.98 -6.77
CA VAL A 96 -5.26 -5.04 -8.15
C VAL A 96 -4.40 -4.20 -9.08
N VAL A 97 -4.15 -2.93 -8.74
CA VAL A 97 -3.54 -1.96 -9.67
C VAL A 97 -2.05 -2.19 -9.86
N ALA A 98 -1.30 -2.59 -8.81
CA ALA A 98 0.14 -2.75 -8.94
C ALA A 98 0.55 -3.92 -9.85
N PRO A 99 -0.04 -5.13 -9.76
CA PRO A 99 0.25 -6.20 -10.72
C PRO A 99 -0.14 -5.84 -12.16
N ILE A 100 -1.27 -5.14 -12.35
CA ILE A 100 -1.70 -4.67 -13.67
C ILE A 100 -0.65 -3.71 -14.24
N TYR A 101 -0.26 -2.68 -13.49
CA TYR A 101 0.75 -1.71 -13.91
C TYR A 101 2.07 -2.39 -14.27
N ILE A 102 2.56 -3.30 -13.42
CA ILE A 102 3.78 -4.06 -13.69
C ILE A 102 3.65 -4.86 -14.98
N SER A 103 2.52 -5.53 -15.22
CA SER A 103 2.30 -6.35 -16.41
C SER A 103 2.21 -5.50 -17.69
N GLU A 104 1.76 -4.25 -17.60
CA GLU A 104 1.61 -3.33 -18.73
C GLU A 104 2.92 -2.65 -19.13
N ILE A 105 3.85 -2.40 -18.17
CA ILE A 105 5.14 -1.77 -18.46
C ILE A 105 6.29 -2.76 -18.61
N ALA A 106 6.12 -4.01 -18.16
CA ALA A 106 7.20 -4.99 -18.18
C ALA A 106 7.44 -5.55 -19.59
N PRO A 107 8.72 -5.70 -20.02
CA PRO A 107 9.05 -6.45 -21.23
C PRO A 107 8.46 -7.85 -21.18
N ALA A 108 7.98 -8.37 -22.30
CA ALA A 108 7.34 -9.69 -22.38
C ALA A 108 8.22 -10.81 -21.76
N LYS A 109 9.52 -10.75 -22.01
CA LYS A 109 10.54 -11.69 -21.50
C LYS A 109 10.66 -11.71 -19.96
N HIS A 110 10.42 -10.57 -19.30
CA HIS A 110 10.64 -10.40 -17.86
C HIS A 110 9.35 -10.22 -17.05
N ARG A 111 8.19 -10.12 -17.70
CA ARG A 111 6.88 -9.86 -17.07
C ARG A 111 6.59 -10.80 -15.89
N GLY A 112 6.76 -12.10 -16.08
CA GLY A 112 6.52 -13.08 -15.01
C GLY A 112 7.43 -12.87 -13.80
N LYS A 113 8.73 -12.60 -14.03
CA LYS A 113 9.69 -12.32 -12.95
C LYS A 113 9.33 -11.07 -12.15
N LEU A 114 8.90 -10.00 -12.83
CA LEU A 114 8.53 -8.74 -12.17
C LEU A 114 7.24 -8.86 -11.36
N VAL A 115 6.26 -9.63 -11.85
CA VAL A 115 5.04 -9.92 -11.07
C VAL A 115 5.36 -10.78 -9.83
N ILE A 116 6.26 -11.76 -9.95
CA ILE A 116 6.74 -12.54 -8.80
C ILE A 116 7.50 -11.65 -7.81
N SER A 117 8.31 -10.69 -8.30
CA SER A 117 9.01 -9.73 -7.45
C SER A 117 8.05 -8.86 -6.64
N PHE A 118 6.87 -8.53 -7.17
CA PHE A 118 5.83 -7.85 -6.39
C PHE A 118 5.40 -8.69 -5.17
N GLN A 119 5.17 -9.99 -5.35
CA GLN A 119 4.82 -10.90 -4.25
C GLN A 119 5.98 -11.03 -3.24
N LEU A 120 7.21 -11.11 -3.71
CA LEU A 120 8.40 -11.14 -2.85
C LEU A 120 8.49 -9.87 -1.98
N ASN A 121 8.23 -8.69 -2.56
CA ASN A 121 8.22 -7.44 -1.80
C ASN A 121 7.13 -7.39 -0.72
N ILE A 122 5.98 -8.07 -0.90
CA ILE A 122 4.97 -8.20 0.15
C ILE A 122 5.56 -9.01 1.33
N VAL A 123 6.18 -10.15 1.05
CA VAL A 123 6.80 -11.02 2.08
C VAL A 123 7.93 -10.29 2.81
N LEU A 124 8.79 -9.57 2.08
CA LEU A 124 9.83 -8.72 2.68
C LEU A 124 9.23 -7.64 3.58
N GLY A 125 8.14 -7.01 3.15
CA GLY A 125 7.41 -6.03 3.98
C GLY A 125 6.89 -6.65 5.28
N ILE A 126 6.36 -7.87 5.23
CA ILE A 126 5.93 -8.62 6.42
C ILE A 126 7.11 -8.86 7.37
N LEU A 127 8.25 -9.32 6.83
CA LEU A 127 9.46 -9.56 7.62
C LEU A 127 9.95 -8.26 8.29
N ILE A 128 10.02 -7.17 7.54
CA ILE A 128 10.43 -5.86 8.06
C ILE A 128 9.49 -5.40 9.17
N ALA A 129 8.17 -5.63 9.05
CA ALA A 129 7.21 -5.30 10.09
C ALA A 129 7.49 -6.05 11.40
N TYR A 130 7.73 -7.35 11.35
CA TYR A 130 8.07 -8.12 12.55
C TYR A 130 9.38 -7.67 13.18
N VAL A 131 10.42 -7.44 12.35
CA VAL A 131 11.72 -6.94 12.83
C VAL A 131 11.58 -5.56 13.46
N SER A 132 10.86 -4.63 12.83
CA SER A 132 10.64 -3.30 13.38
C SER A 132 9.83 -3.33 14.67
N ASN A 133 8.76 -4.15 14.73
CA ASN A 133 7.97 -4.33 15.96
C ASN A 133 8.84 -4.88 17.10
N TYR A 134 9.73 -5.84 16.81
CA TYR A 134 10.64 -6.39 17.81
C TYR A 134 11.57 -5.33 18.40
N PHE A 135 12.19 -4.48 17.57
CA PHE A 135 13.09 -3.43 18.04
C PHE A 135 12.38 -2.24 18.69
N LEU A 136 11.14 -1.97 18.32
CA LEU A 136 10.38 -0.85 18.86
C LEU A 136 9.60 -1.22 20.12
N ASN A 137 9.41 -2.52 20.37
CA ASN A 137 8.70 -3.00 21.55
C ASN A 137 9.51 -2.69 22.83
N GLY A 138 8.87 -2.08 23.81
CA GLY A 138 9.50 -1.74 25.10
C GLY A 138 10.29 -0.45 25.13
N LEU A 139 10.18 0.39 24.08
CA LEU A 139 10.81 1.72 24.08
C LEU A 139 10.07 2.75 24.96
N GLY A 140 8.93 2.39 25.54
CA GLY A 140 8.15 3.22 26.43
C GLY A 140 6.65 3.12 26.18
N GLU A 141 5.86 3.96 26.89
CA GLU A 141 4.38 3.92 26.81
C GLU A 141 3.80 4.19 25.40
N ASN A 142 4.58 4.81 24.53
CA ASN A 142 4.17 5.15 23.16
C ASN A 142 4.82 4.28 22.08
N ASP A 143 5.37 3.14 22.43
CA ASP A 143 6.02 2.22 21.48
C ASP A 143 5.10 1.81 20.32
N TRP A 144 3.84 1.55 20.61
CA TRP A 144 2.82 1.23 19.61
C TRP A 144 2.65 2.33 18.54
N ARG A 145 2.81 3.61 18.91
CA ARG A 145 2.75 4.73 17.98
C ARG A 145 3.95 4.72 17.03
N TYR A 146 5.14 4.41 17.53
CA TYR A 146 6.34 4.29 16.71
C TYR A 146 6.24 3.09 15.74
N MET A 147 5.67 1.96 16.20
CA MET A 147 5.44 0.80 15.34
C MET A 147 4.51 1.13 14.17
N LEU A 148 3.44 1.89 14.39
CA LEU A 148 2.55 2.34 13.31
C LEU A 148 3.18 3.41 12.43
N ALA A 149 3.88 4.39 13.02
CA ALA A 149 4.48 5.50 12.30
C ALA A 149 5.60 5.07 11.35
N ILE A 150 6.36 4.00 11.67
CA ILE A 150 7.48 3.55 10.84
C ILE A 150 7.04 3.13 9.43
N VAL A 151 5.77 2.73 9.25
CA VAL A 151 5.19 2.42 7.94
C VAL A 151 5.12 3.65 7.02
N ALA A 152 5.13 4.86 7.60
CA ALA A 152 5.16 6.09 6.83
C ALA A 152 6.42 6.23 5.96
N LEU A 153 7.56 5.70 6.41
CA LEU A 153 8.83 5.78 5.68
C LEU A 153 8.76 5.09 4.31
N PRO A 154 8.44 3.78 4.21
CA PRO A 154 8.31 3.13 2.91
C PRO A 154 7.14 3.69 2.09
N SER A 155 6.07 4.17 2.73
CA SER A 155 4.93 4.77 2.03
C SER A 155 5.30 6.09 1.37
N LEU A 156 6.06 6.93 2.07
CA LEU A 156 6.60 8.18 1.53
C LEU A 156 7.57 7.90 0.37
N LEU A 157 8.51 6.97 0.59
CA LEU A 157 9.48 6.57 -0.44
C LEU A 157 8.77 6.07 -1.69
N PHE A 158 7.77 5.20 -1.55
CA PHE A 158 6.96 4.72 -2.66
C PHE A 158 6.24 5.86 -3.39
N SER A 159 5.62 6.79 -2.65
CA SER A 159 4.91 7.93 -3.23
C SER A 159 5.84 8.85 -4.02
N ILE A 160 7.08 9.01 -3.58
CA ILE A 160 8.09 9.78 -4.30
C ILE A 160 8.57 9.02 -5.54
N LEU A 161 8.92 7.74 -5.39
CA LEU A 161 9.46 6.94 -6.50
C LEU A 161 8.47 6.77 -7.64
N ILE A 162 7.18 6.61 -7.36
CA ILE A 162 6.16 6.46 -8.41
C ILE A 162 6.05 7.71 -9.30
N LEU A 163 6.44 8.88 -8.82
CA LEU A 163 6.45 10.11 -9.64
C LEU A 163 7.46 10.05 -10.78
N PHE A 164 8.53 9.28 -10.61
CA PHE A 164 9.59 9.11 -11.61
C PHE A 164 9.32 7.99 -12.62
N THR A 165 8.32 7.14 -12.37
CA THR A 165 7.96 6.07 -13.31
C THR A 165 7.10 6.63 -14.46
N PRO A 166 7.13 6.01 -15.65
CA PRO A 166 6.24 6.38 -16.75
C PRO A 166 4.79 5.97 -16.46
N GLU A 167 3.83 6.52 -17.21
CA GLU A 167 2.46 6.01 -17.22
C GLU A 167 2.39 4.70 -18.03
N SER A 168 1.35 3.89 -17.82
CA SER A 168 1.14 2.67 -18.60
C SER A 168 0.95 2.95 -20.08
N PRO A 169 1.70 2.28 -20.99
CA PRO A 169 1.47 2.38 -22.42
C PRO A 169 0.05 1.97 -22.84
N THR A 170 -0.49 0.94 -22.19
CA THR A 170 -1.85 0.46 -22.44
C THR A 170 -2.89 1.53 -22.09
N PHE A 171 -2.71 2.20 -20.96
CA PHE A 171 -3.60 3.31 -20.57
C PHE A 171 -3.53 4.47 -21.54
N LEU A 172 -2.32 4.86 -21.99
CA LEU A 172 -2.14 5.94 -22.96
C LEU A 172 -2.82 5.64 -24.30
N LEU A 173 -2.74 4.39 -24.77
CA LEU A 173 -3.37 3.96 -26.00
C LEU A 173 -4.90 3.91 -25.92
N LEU A 174 -5.42 3.22 -24.89
CA LEU A 174 -6.85 2.90 -24.81
C LEU A 174 -7.71 4.06 -24.31
N HIS A 175 -7.18 4.88 -23.39
CA HIS A 175 -7.96 5.92 -22.72
C HIS A 175 -7.59 7.33 -23.11
N ARG A 176 -6.35 7.56 -23.62
CA ARG A 176 -5.88 8.88 -24.03
C ARG A 176 -5.65 9.03 -25.52
N ASN A 177 -5.68 7.93 -26.25
CA ASN A 177 -5.38 7.88 -27.69
C ASN A 177 -4.01 8.53 -28.04
N ASP A 178 -3.06 8.45 -27.08
CA ASP A 178 -1.74 9.06 -27.15
C ASP A 178 -0.71 8.03 -27.66
N LEU A 179 -0.69 7.85 -28.98
CA LEU A 179 0.13 6.86 -29.67
C LEU A 179 1.62 7.20 -29.59
N GLU A 180 1.96 8.49 -29.56
CA GLU A 180 3.34 8.98 -29.59
C GLU A 180 4.05 8.66 -28.27
N ASN A 181 3.45 9.04 -27.13
CA ASN A 181 4.02 8.75 -25.81
C ASN A 181 4.01 7.25 -25.49
N ALA A 182 2.99 6.52 -25.93
CA ALA A 182 2.95 5.07 -25.75
C ALA A 182 4.10 4.38 -26.49
N LYS A 183 4.38 4.74 -27.76
CA LYS A 183 5.52 4.22 -28.51
C LYS A 183 6.85 4.57 -27.88
N LYS A 184 7.00 5.80 -27.38
CA LYS A 184 8.21 6.24 -26.69
C LYS A 184 8.51 5.41 -25.45
N ILE A 185 7.49 5.12 -24.64
CA ILE A 185 7.67 4.28 -23.45
C ILE A 185 7.99 2.85 -23.82
N LEU A 186 7.30 2.28 -24.83
CA LEU A 186 7.59 0.93 -25.31
C LEU A 186 9.02 0.78 -25.82
N SER A 187 9.52 1.78 -26.58
CA SER A 187 10.90 1.77 -27.09
C SER A 187 11.96 1.86 -25.99
N LEU A 188 11.67 2.53 -24.87
CA LEU A 188 12.57 2.56 -23.70
C LEU A 188 12.62 1.19 -22.99
N VAL A 189 11.52 0.49 -22.97
CA VAL A 189 11.40 -0.82 -22.31
C VAL A 189 12.01 -1.94 -23.18
N ASP A 190 11.88 -1.89 -24.50
CA ASP A 190 12.43 -2.89 -25.41
C ASP A 190 13.95 -2.76 -25.57
N THR A 191 14.53 -1.56 -25.47
CA THR A 191 15.98 -1.35 -25.49
C THR A 191 16.72 -1.87 -24.25
N GLU A 192 16.02 -2.03 -23.12
CA GLU A 192 16.58 -2.63 -21.90
C GLU A 192 16.44 -4.16 -21.89
N ALA A 193 15.84 -4.77 -22.91
CA ALA A 193 15.57 -6.21 -22.97
C ALA A 193 16.65 -7.02 -23.72
N ASP A 194 17.63 -6.35 -24.37
CA ASP A 194 18.82 -6.93 -25.01
C ASP A 194 20.03 -6.91 -24.04
#